data_70547d79f9d06b2d0ca74d7c5780475c
#
_entry.id   70547d79f9d06b2d0ca74d7c5780475c
#
_cell.length_a   1.000
_cell.length_b   1.000
_cell.length_c   1.000
_cell.angle_alpha   90.00
_cell.angle_beta   90.00
_cell.angle_gamma   90.00
#
_symmetry.space_group_name_H-M   'P 1'
#
loop_
_entity.id
_entity.type
_entity.pdbx_description
1 polymer ?
#
loop_
_entity_poly.entity_id
_entity_poly.type
_entity_poly.pdbx_seq_one_letter_code
_entity_poly.pdbx_strand_id
1 'polypeptide(L)'
;SANICFFYAISIISLAKALTLAFVAPLIVTAFSPVMLGEKVGFRRWTAVVVGFIGSLVVIRPGFVELNFASLAALGTGILYGFYLIITRKLSTSDNPLLTLLMTGMVGAILVSAIIPFYWVKPSLNQWSLMAGIGVFACIGHLFLILSLKYADASKLAPLGYTEIIPNVLIGYYFFSELPDYWTYVGLLIIISSGLYISRREYVKNRIN
;
A
#
# COMPACT_ATOMS: atom_id res chain seq x y z
N SER A 1 7.26 2.84 -11.51
CA SER A 1 8.44 3.34 -10.75
C SER A 1 8.44 2.83 -9.32
N ALA A 2 7.34 2.94 -8.53
CA ALA A 2 7.29 2.45 -7.15
C ALA A 2 7.66 0.96 -7.04
N ASN A 3 7.09 0.10 -7.88
CA ASN A 3 7.39 -1.34 -7.88
C ASN A 3 8.88 -1.63 -8.14
N ILE A 4 9.53 -0.92 -9.05
CA ILE A 4 10.96 -1.09 -9.34
C ILE A 4 11.79 -0.76 -8.09
N CYS A 5 11.48 0.34 -7.42
CA CYS A 5 12.13 0.73 -6.17
C CYS A 5 11.91 -0.32 -5.08
N PHE A 6 10.70 -0.88 -4.98
CA PHE A 6 10.37 -1.89 -3.99
C PHE A 6 11.13 -3.20 -4.22
N PHE A 7 11.11 -3.73 -5.45
CA PHE A 7 11.83 -4.96 -5.78
C PHE A 7 13.34 -4.81 -5.63
N TYR A 8 13.89 -3.66 -5.99
CA TYR A 8 15.30 -3.37 -5.72
C TYR A 8 15.59 -3.35 -4.21
N ALA A 9 14.72 -2.72 -3.41
CA ALA A 9 14.90 -2.67 -1.97
C ALA A 9 14.91 -4.07 -1.35
N ILE A 10 13.90 -4.91 -1.65
CA ILE A 10 13.79 -6.25 -1.06
C ILE A 10 14.86 -7.25 -1.56
N SER A 11 15.59 -6.93 -2.62
CA SER A 11 16.74 -7.73 -3.04
C SER A 11 17.97 -7.53 -2.13
N ILE A 12 17.99 -6.47 -1.32
CA ILE A 12 19.14 -6.07 -0.49
C ILE A 12 18.79 -6.05 1.00
N ILE A 13 17.60 -5.53 1.35
CA ILE A 13 17.12 -5.46 2.74
C ILE A 13 15.93 -6.40 2.94
N SER A 14 15.68 -6.80 4.20
CA SER A 14 14.56 -7.69 4.52
C SER A 14 13.22 -7.06 4.12
N LEU A 15 12.27 -7.92 3.72
CA LEU A 15 10.91 -7.50 3.35
C LEU A 15 10.25 -6.66 4.45
N ALA A 16 10.44 -7.03 5.73
CA ALA A 16 9.93 -6.28 6.87
C ALA A 16 10.44 -4.83 6.90
N LYS A 17 11.75 -4.64 6.71
CA LYS A 17 12.36 -3.29 6.66
C LYS A 17 11.84 -2.48 5.47
N ALA A 18 11.74 -3.11 4.29
CA ALA A 18 11.23 -2.45 3.08
C ALA A 18 9.77 -2.03 3.23
N LEU A 19 8.90 -2.91 3.76
CA LEU A 19 7.49 -2.60 4.03
C LEU A 19 7.34 -1.46 5.05
N THR A 20 8.15 -1.45 6.12
CA THR A 20 8.12 -0.37 7.11
C THR A 20 8.31 0.99 6.46
N LEU A 21 9.31 1.11 5.58
CA LEU A 21 9.61 2.35 4.88
C LEU A 21 8.53 2.69 3.85
N ALA A 22 7.96 1.67 3.15
CA ALA A 22 6.87 1.88 2.21
C ALA A 22 5.57 2.33 2.90
N PHE A 23 5.34 1.96 4.16
CA PHE A 23 4.18 2.41 4.94
C PHE A 23 4.16 3.92 5.27
N VAL A 24 5.11 4.69 4.79
CA VAL A 24 4.99 6.15 4.76
C VAL A 24 3.90 6.62 3.77
N ALA A 25 3.46 5.78 2.82
CA ALA A 25 2.47 6.13 1.80
C ALA A 25 1.16 6.74 2.36
N PRO A 26 0.48 6.18 3.39
CA PRO A 26 -0.70 6.79 3.98
C PRO A 26 -0.44 8.17 4.60
N LEU A 27 0.77 8.42 5.13
CA LEU A 27 1.16 9.74 5.63
C LEU A 27 1.26 10.74 4.46
N ILE A 28 1.88 10.34 3.35
CA ILE A 28 1.97 11.15 2.11
C ILE A 28 0.57 11.48 1.58
N VAL A 29 -0.31 10.49 1.47
CA VAL A 29 -1.70 10.71 1.04
C VAL A 29 -2.39 11.72 1.94
N THR A 30 -2.29 11.56 3.25
CA THR A 30 -2.94 12.45 4.22
C THR A 30 -2.39 13.86 4.17
N ALA A 31 -1.07 14.02 3.95
CA ALA A 31 -0.40 15.32 3.88
C ALA A 31 -0.70 16.09 2.59
N PHE A 32 -0.74 15.38 1.45
CA PHE A 32 -0.84 16.03 0.15
C PHE A 32 -2.27 16.05 -0.44
N SER A 33 -3.21 15.26 0.06
CA SER A 33 -4.59 15.28 -0.43
C SER A 33 -5.29 16.65 -0.28
N PRO A 34 -5.05 17.49 0.75
CA PRO A 34 -5.61 18.84 0.78
C PRO A 34 -5.14 19.73 -0.38
N VAL A 35 -3.86 19.65 -0.72
CA VAL A 35 -3.24 20.49 -1.74
C VAL A 35 -3.60 20.01 -3.16
N MET A 36 -3.58 18.70 -3.38
CA MET A 36 -3.73 18.12 -4.72
C MET A 36 -5.18 17.76 -5.08
N LEU A 37 -6.02 17.46 -4.10
CA LEU A 37 -7.40 17.01 -4.29
C LEU A 37 -8.43 17.98 -3.67
N GLY A 38 -8.00 18.98 -2.88
CA GLY A 38 -8.91 19.86 -2.16
C GLY A 38 -9.65 19.16 -1.00
N GLU A 39 -9.20 18.00 -0.56
CA GLU A 39 -9.83 17.24 0.52
C GLU A 39 -9.62 17.93 1.88
N LYS A 40 -10.66 18.01 2.70
CA LYS A 40 -10.53 18.55 4.08
C LYS A 40 -10.03 17.47 5.02
N VAL A 41 -8.75 17.56 5.40
CA VAL A 41 -8.11 16.66 6.35
C VAL A 41 -8.11 17.31 7.74
N GLY A 42 -8.95 16.76 8.65
CA GLY A 42 -8.98 17.21 10.04
C GLY A 42 -8.00 16.47 10.93
N PHE A 43 -7.74 17.01 12.12
CA PHE A 43 -6.85 16.43 13.13
C PHE A 43 -7.07 14.93 13.39
N ARG A 44 -8.32 14.48 13.39
CA ARG A 44 -8.67 13.08 13.66
C ARG A 44 -8.22 12.10 12.56
N ARG A 45 -8.15 12.53 11.27
CA ARG A 45 -7.58 11.69 10.20
C ARG A 45 -6.07 11.59 10.37
N TRP A 46 -5.42 12.69 10.73
CA TRP A 46 -4.01 12.70 11.07
C TRP A 46 -3.70 11.74 12.23
N THR A 47 -4.45 11.83 13.33
CA THR A 47 -4.23 10.92 14.48
C THR A 47 -4.42 9.46 14.10
N ALA A 48 -5.44 9.12 13.31
CA ALA A 48 -5.65 7.74 12.87
C ALA A 48 -4.50 7.23 11.98
N VAL A 49 -4.01 8.04 11.05
CA VAL A 49 -2.87 7.68 10.21
C VAL A 49 -1.59 7.49 11.05
N VAL A 50 -1.31 8.41 11.97
CA VAL A 50 -0.13 8.29 12.85
C VAL A 50 -0.25 7.06 13.76
N VAL A 51 -1.40 6.81 14.36
CA VAL A 51 -1.64 5.64 15.21
C VAL A 51 -1.52 4.34 14.40
N GLY A 52 -2.09 4.29 13.19
CA GLY A 52 -1.94 3.14 12.29
C GLY A 52 -0.48 2.89 11.91
N PHE A 53 0.27 3.95 11.63
CA PHE A 53 1.72 3.87 11.36
C PHE A 53 2.50 3.32 12.56
N ILE A 54 2.23 3.83 13.77
CA ILE A 54 2.85 3.30 15.00
C ILE A 54 2.50 1.80 15.17
N GLY A 55 1.24 1.42 14.94
CA GLY A 55 0.83 0.01 14.98
C GLY A 55 1.62 -0.86 14.00
N SER A 56 1.86 -0.37 12.77
CA SER A 56 2.67 -1.09 11.79
C SER A 56 4.13 -1.24 12.22
N LEU A 57 4.71 -0.21 12.84
CA LEU A 57 6.06 -0.27 13.41
C LEU A 57 6.17 -1.31 14.54
N VAL A 58 5.13 -1.43 15.37
CA VAL A 58 5.09 -2.42 16.46
C VAL A 58 5.03 -3.84 15.91
N VAL A 59 4.28 -4.10 14.83
CA VAL A 59 4.23 -5.41 14.16
C VAL A 59 5.57 -5.75 13.52
N ILE A 60 6.09 -4.84 12.69
CA ILE A 60 7.23 -5.12 11.82
C ILE A 60 8.55 -5.09 12.59
N ARG A 61 8.66 -4.24 13.61
CA ARG A 61 9.89 -4.06 14.42
C ARG A 61 11.16 -4.02 13.55
N PRO A 62 11.30 -3.02 12.69
CA PRO A 62 12.34 -3.00 11.65
C PRO A 62 13.78 -3.00 12.21
N GLY A 63 13.94 -2.81 13.53
CA GLY A 63 15.24 -2.55 14.12
C GLY A 63 15.85 -1.23 13.62
N PHE A 64 17.16 -1.06 13.78
CA PHE A 64 17.86 0.07 13.17
C PHE A 64 18.02 -0.21 11.66
N VAL A 65 17.39 0.64 10.85
CA VAL A 65 17.52 0.60 9.40
C VAL A 65 18.75 1.42 9.01
N GLU A 66 19.76 0.76 8.49
CA GLU A 66 20.93 1.46 7.95
C GLU A 66 20.52 2.31 6.74
N LEU A 67 20.99 3.56 6.70
CA LEU A 67 20.78 4.45 5.56
C LEU A 67 21.67 4.01 4.39
N ASN A 68 21.12 3.17 3.54
CA ASN A 68 21.73 2.75 2.28
C ASN A 68 20.79 3.00 1.10
N PHE A 69 21.28 2.81 -0.12
CA PHE A 69 20.45 3.02 -1.32
C PHE A 69 19.17 2.17 -1.34
N ALA A 70 19.19 0.97 -0.78
CA ALA A 70 18.02 0.10 -0.70
C ALA A 70 16.96 0.67 0.25
N SER A 71 17.38 1.22 1.40
CA SER A 71 16.48 1.91 2.34
C SER A 71 15.86 3.16 1.72
N LEU A 72 16.65 3.93 0.97
CA LEU A 72 16.14 5.10 0.24
C LEU A 72 15.17 4.69 -0.88
N ALA A 73 15.43 3.59 -1.58
CA ALA A 73 14.51 3.05 -2.58
C ALA A 73 13.19 2.58 -1.96
N ALA A 74 13.25 1.89 -0.80
CA ALA A 74 12.06 1.50 -0.05
C ALA A 74 11.22 2.70 0.41
N LEU A 75 11.86 3.75 0.93
CA LEU A 75 11.18 5.01 1.28
C LEU A 75 10.60 5.67 0.03
N GLY A 76 11.36 5.72 -1.05
CA GLY A 76 10.91 6.20 -2.36
C GLY A 76 9.68 5.45 -2.87
N THR A 77 9.59 4.14 -2.63
CA THR A 77 8.39 3.34 -2.93
C THR A 77 7.16 3.90 -2.24
N GLY A 78 7.23 4.15 -0.93
CA GLY A 78 6.10 4.69 -0.17
C GLY A 78 5.68 6.08 -0.64
N ILE A 79 6.64 6.96 -0.92
CA ILE A 79 6.38 8.30 -1.43
C ILE A 79 5.70 8.24 -2.80
N LEU A 80 6.28 7.49 -3.74
CA LEU A 80 5.75 7.34 -5.10
C LEU A 80 4.38 6.66 -5.10
N TYR A 81 4.17 5.68 -4.23
CA TYR A 81 2.89 5.01 -4.08
C TYR A 81 1.83 5.94 -3.48
N GLY A 82 2.19 6.77 -2.50
CA GLY A 82 1.30 7.80 -1.97
C GLY A 82 0.84 8.79 -3.04
N PHE A 83 1.75 9.30 -3.86
CA PHE A 83 1.39 10.14 -4.99
C PHE A 83 0.56 9.42 -6.06
N TYR A 84 0.89 8.14 -6.32
CA TYR A 84 0.10 7.30 -7.20
C TYR A 84 -1.36 7.21 -6.73
N LEU A 85 -1.62 7.00 -5.44
CA LEU A 85 -2.97 6.95 -4.86
C LEU A 85 -3.71 8.28 -5.04
N ILE A 86 -3.04 9.41 -4.83
CA ILE A 86 -3.60 10.76 -5.00
C ILE A 86 -3.98 10.99 -6.47
N ILE A 87 -3.09 10.67 -7.41
CA ILE A 87 -3.35 10.81 -8.85
C ILE A 87 -4.49 9.88 -9.28
N THR A 88 -4.48 8.64 -8.81
CA THR A 88 -5.55 7.66 -9.09
C THR A 88 -6.90 8.15 -8.56
N ARG A 89 -6.95 8.76 -7.37
CA ARG A 89 -8.16 9.41 -6.84
C ARG A 89 -8.65 10.51 -7.78
N LYS A 90 -7.76 11.36 -8.25
CA LYS A 90 -8.11 12.45 -9.18
C LYS A 90 -8.70 11.91 -10.49
N LEU A 91 -8.09 10.89 -11.07
CA LEU A 91 -8.55 10.26 -12.30
C LEU A 91 -9.86 9.48 -12.10
N SER A 92 -9.99 8.74 -10.98
CA SER A 92 -11.16 7.90 -10.73
C SER A 92 -12.46 8.66 -10.58
N THR A 93 -12.42 9.97 -10.34
CA THR A 93 -13.62 10.83 -10.27
C THR A 93 -14.10 11.30 -11.65
N SER A 94 -13.23 11.36 -12.64
CA SER A 94 -13.56 11.81 -14.01
C SER A 94 -13.68 10.65 -15.00
N ASP A 95 -12.88 9.60 -14.81
CA ASP A 95 -12.69 8.56 -15.81
C ASP A 95 -13.44 7.26 -15.47
N ASN A 96 -13.57 6.40 -16.49
CA ASN A 96 -14.03 5.03 -16.29
C ASN A 96 -12.95 4.24 -15.52
N PRO A 97 -13.30 3.55 -14.40
CA PRO A 97 -12.35 2.77 -13.62
C PRO A 97 -11.59 1.72 -14.43
N LEU A 98 -12.24 1.09 -15.40
CA LEU A 98 -11.59 0.10 -16.29
C LEU A 98 -10.57 0.76 -17.20
N LEU A 99 -10.83 1.99 -17.68
CA LEU A 99 -9.87 2.74 -18.48
C LEU A 99 -8.65 3.12 -17.65
N THR A 100 -8.86 3.60 -16.42
CA THR A 100 -7.76 3.90 -15.48
C THR A 100 -6.91 2.66 -15.19
N LEU A 101 -7.56 1.51 -14.96
CA LEU A 101 -6.88 0.22 -14.76
C LEU A 101 -6.05 -0.16 -15.98
N LEU A 102 -6.64 -0.11 -17.17
CA LEU A 102 -5.98 -0.47 -18.43
C LEU A 102 -4.76 0.44 -18.68
N MET A 103 -4.93 1.76 -18.59
CA MET A 103 -3.85 2.71 -18.86
C MET A 103 -2.69 2.57 -17.89
N THR A 104 -2.98 2.41 -16.58
CA THR A 104 -1.92 2.19 -15.59
C THR A 104 -1.18 0.86 -15.80
N GLY A 105 -1.90 -0.20 -16.16
CA GLY A 105 -1.33 -1.50 -16.50
C GLY A 105 -0.48 -1.46 -17.77
N MET A 106 -0.97 -0.81 -18.84
CA MET A 106 -0.24 -0.65 -20.10
C MET A 106 1.07 0.14 -19.93
N VAL A 107 1.03 1.27 -19.26
CA VAL A 107 2.24 2.06 -18.99
C VAL A 107 3.26 1.24 -18.21
N GLY A 108 2.81 0.53 -17.17
CA GLY A 108 3.67 -0.38 -16.40
C GLY A 108 4.26 -1.50 -17.27
N ALA A 109 3.43 -2.14 -18.10
CA ALA A 109 3.86 -3.21 -19.00
C ALA A 109 4.89 -2.73 -20.03
N ILE A 110 4.67 -1.57 -20.66
CA ILE A 110 5.60 -1.00 -21.65
C ILE A 110 6.96 -0.71 -21.01
N LEU A 111 6.96 -0.05 -19.84
CA LEU A 111 8.19 0.31 -19.13
C LEU A 111 8.99 -0.92 -18.70
N VAL A 112 8.31 -1.93 -18.17
CA VAL A 112 8.97 -3.17 -17.71
C VAL A 112 9.43 -4.00 -18.91
N SER A 113 8.64 -4.09 -19.98
CA SER A 113 9.01 -4.82 -21.20
C SER A 113 10.28 -4.28 -21.86
N ALA A 114 10.56 -2.99 -21.73
CA ALA A 114 11.81 -2.40 -22.22
C ALA A 114 13.06 -2.86 -21.44
N ILE A 115 12.88 -3.25 -20.16
CA ILE A 115 13.97 -3.64 -19.26
C ILE A 115 14.16 -5.17 -19.21
N ILE A 116 13.08 -5.92 -19.28
CA ILE A 116 13.08 -7.41 -19.16
C ILE A 116 14.11 -8.10 -20.07
N PRO A 117 14.30 -7.73 -21.36
CA PRO A 117 15.24 -8.45 -22.22
C PRO A 117 16.68 -8.51 -21.68
N PHE A 118 17.09 -7.50 -20.89
CA PHE A 118 18.44 -7.44 -20.31
C PHE A 118 18.62 -8.34 -19.08
N TYR A 119 17.52 -8.79 -18.47
CA TYR A 119 17.51 -9.58 -17.24
C TYR A 119 16.70 -10.88 -17.39
N TRP A 120 16.43 -11.29 -18.64
CA TRP A 120 15.54 -12.41 -18.90
C TRP A 120 16.12 -13.73 -18.41
N VAL A 121 15.42 -14.36 -17.50
CA VAL A 121 15.64 -15.75 -17.09
C VAL A 121 14.39 -16.54 -17.48
N LYS A 122 14.55 -17.66 -18.21
CA LYS A 122 13.44 -18.48 -18.68
C LYS A 122 12.69 -19.11 -17.49
N PRO A 123 11.42 -18.74 -17.23
CA PRO A 123 10.66 -19.33 -16.14
C PRO A 123 10.27 -20.77 -16.42
N SER A 124 10.19 -21.61 -15.37
CA SER A 124 9.58 -22.93 -15.44
C SER A 124 8.06 -22.82 -15.57
N LEU A 125 7.37 -23.92 -15.94
CA LEU A 125 5.91 -23.93 -16.08
C LEU A 125 5.21 -23.54 -14.76
N ASN A 126 5.72 -24.01 -13.62
CA ASN A 126 5.18 -23.65 -12.30
C ASN A 126 5.36 -22.14 -12.01
N GLN A 127 6.49 -21.56 -12.38
CA GLN A 127 6.71 -20.12 -12.22
C GLN A 127 5.77 -19.32 -13.11
N TRP A 128 5.51 -19.76 -14.34
CA TRP A 128 4.52 -19.14 -15.23
C TRP A 128 3.13 -19.13 -14.62
N SER A 129 2.68 -20.25 -14.04
CA SER A 129 1.35 -20.34 -13.40
C SER A 129 1.24 -19.43 -12.18
N LEU A 130 2.30 -19.35 -11.35
CA LEU A 130 2.36 -18.42 -10.21
C LEU A 130 2.35 -16.95 -10.65
N MET A 131 3.12 -16.61 -11.68
CA MET A 131 3.16 -15.24 -12.24
C MET A 131 1.79 -14.86 -12.81
N ALA A 132 1.11 -15.76 -13.52
CA ALA A 132 -0.24 -15.52 -14.02
C ALA A 132 -1.24 -15.32 -12.86
N GLY A 133 -1.17 -16.13 -11.81
CA GLY A 133 -1.96 -15.96 -10.59
C GLY A 133 -1.74 -14.60 -9.93
N ILE A 134 -0.49 -14.21 -9.72
CA ILE A 134 -0.15 -12.88 -9.16
C ILE A 134 -0.74 -11.78 -10.04
N GLY A 135 -0.62 -11.88 -11.37
CA GLY A 135 -1.17 -10.89 -12.31
C GLY A 135 -2.69 -10.75 -12.19
N VAL A 136 -3.42 -11.87 -12.11
CA VAL A 136 -4.88 -11.86 -11.96
C VAL A 136 -5.30 -11.23 -10.63
N PHE A 137 -4.72 -11.67 -9.51
CA PHE A 137 -5.06 -11.11 -8.19
C PHE A 137 -4.65 -9.64 -8.07
N ALA A 138 -3.51 -9.25 -8.61
CA ALA A 138 -3.08 -7.86 -8.64
C ALA A 138 -4.05 -7.00 -9.47
N CYS A 139 -4.52 -7.47 -10.63
CA CYS A 139 -5.47 -6.77 -11.47
C CYS A 139 -6.81 -6.55 -10.73
N ILE A 140 -7.34 -7.59 -10.09
CA ILE A 140 -8.57 -7.53 -9.31
C ILE A 140 -8.41 -6.56 -8.12
N GLY A 141 -7.35 -6.71 -7.34
CA GLY A 141 -7.07 -5.83 -6.19
C GLY A 141 -6.90 -4.37 -6.62
N HIS A 142 -6.24 -4.15 -7.76
CA HIS A 142 -6.06 -2.80 -8.31
C HIS A 142 -7.37 -2.17 -8.78
N LEU A 143 -8.26 -2.96 -9.38
CA LEU A 143 -9.61 -2.50 -9.72
C LEU A 143 -10.40 -2.08 -8.48
N PHE A 144 -10.37 -2.90 -7.40
CA PHE A 144 -11.02 -2.53 -6.15
C PHE A 144 -10.42 -1.28 -5.52
N LEU A 145 -9.10 -1.09 -5.61
CA LEU A 145 -8.44 0.14 -5.18
C LEU A 145 -8.96 1.37 -5.94
N ILE A 146 -9.03 1.30 -7.28
CA ILE A 146 -9.55 2.39 -8.11
C ILE A 146 -11.02 2.68 -7.75
N LEU A 147 -11.84 1.63 -7.58
CA LEU A 147 -13.24 1.79 -7.19
C LEU A 147 -13.37 2.41 -5.79
N SER A 148 -12.57 2.00 -4.82
CA SER A 148 -12.60 2.59 -3.48
C SER A 148 -12.24 4.08 -3.52
N LEU A 149 -11.22 4.43 -4.29
CA LEU A 149 -10.81 5.82 -4.52
C LEU A 149 -11.83 6.62 -5.34
N LYS A 150 -12.70 5.99 -6.12
CA LYS A 150 -13.81 6.66 -6.80
C LYS A 150 -14.90 7.10 -5.81
N TYR A 151 -15.21 6.27 -4.84
CA TYR A 151 -16.35 6.50 -3.92
C TYR A 151 -15.97 7.16 -2.59
N ALA A 152 -14.69 7.22 -2.25
CA ALA A 152 -14.23 7.81 -0.98
C ALA A 152 -12.97 8.67 -1.17
N ASP A 153 -12.83 9.68 -0.32
CA ASP A 153 -11.64 10.54 -0.27
C ASP A 153 -10.39 9.71 -0.01
N ALA A 154 -9.29 10.03 -0.66
CA ALA A 154 -8.02 9.33 -0.47
C ALA A 154 -7.55 9.42 0.99
N SER A 155 -7.72 10.58 1.63
CA SER A 155 -7.39 10.79 3.04
C SER A 155 -8.27 10.01 4.03
N LYS A 156 -9.48 9.59 3.63
CA LYS A 156 -10.33 8.68 4.44
C LYS A 156 -9.86 7.24 4.35
N LEU A 157 -9.35 6.84 3.18
CA LEU A 157 -8.86 5.48 2.94
C LEU A 157 -7.45 5.26 3.46
N ALA A 158 -6.64 6.32 3.58
CA ALA A 158 -5.25 6.23 3.99
C ALA A 158 -5.01 5.41 5.28
N PRO A 159 -5.75 5.61 6.40
CA PRO A 159 -5.55 4.79 7.60
C PRO A 159 -5.88 3.31 7.40
N LEU A 160 -6.79 2.99 6.46
CA LEU A 160 -7.15 1.62 6.15
C LEU A 160 -6.03 0.88 5.39
N GLY A 161 -5.11 1.61 4.75
CA GLY A 161 -3.95 1.01 4.09
C GLY A 161 -3.08 0.15 5.04
N TYR A 162 -3.02 0.50 6.32
CA TYR A 162 -2.29 -0.31 7.29
C TYR A 162 -2.93 -1.67 7.59
N THR A 163 -4.21 -1.87 7.26
CA THR A 163 -4.89 -3.17 7.45
C THR A 163 -4.30 -4.26 6.55
N GLU A 164 -3.52 -3.91 5.53
CA GLU A 164 -2.77 -4.85 4.70
C GLU A 164 -1.82 -5.76 5.52
N ILE A 165 -1.39 -5.30 6.70
CA ILE A 165 -0.58 -6.14 7.60
C ILE A 165 -1.35 -7.36 8.09
N ILE A 166 -2.68 -7.27 8.25
CA ILE A 166 -3.50 -8.38 8.78
C ILE A 166 -3.40 -9.63 7.89
N PRO A 167 -3.74 -9.56 6.58
CA PRO A 167 -3.57 -10.72 5.71
C PRO A 167 -2.11 -11.16 5.58
N ASN A 168 -1.14 -10.26 5.62
CA ASN A 168 0.28 -10.64 5.57
C ASN A 168 0.68 -11.49 6.78
N VAL A 169 0.25 -11.15 8.00
CA VAL A 169 0.49 -11.95 9.20
C VAL A 169 -0.23 -13.31 9.12
N LEU A 170 -1.47 -13.34 8.61
CA LEU A 170 -2.22 -14.59 8.45
C LEU A 170 -1.55 -15.52 7.43
N ILE A 171 -1.10 -14.99 6.30
CA ILE A 171 -0.38 -15.76 5.27
C ILE A 171 0.94 -16.28 5.83
N GLY A 172 1.69 -15.44 6.56
CA GLY A 172 2.92 -15.86 7.26
C GLY A 172 2.67 -17.03 8.20
N TYR A 173 1.60 -16.96 8.98
CA TYR A 173 1.21 -18.03 9.91
C TYR A 173 0.82 -19.33 9.18
N TYR A 174 -0.10 -19.29 8.22
CA TYR A 174 -0.66 -20.49 7.59
C TYR A 174 0.27 -21.13 6.56
N PHE A 175 1.04 -20.35 5.79
CA PHE A 175 1.86 -20.88 4.69
C PHE A 175 3.33 -21.02 5.04
N PHE A 176 3.84 -20.21 5.97
CA PHE A 176 5.25 -20.20 6.35
C PHE A 176 5.49 -20.66 7.78
N SER A 177 4.43 -21.00 8.52
CA SER A 177 4.49 -21.42 9.94
C SER A 177 5.14 -20.37 10.85
N GLU A 178 5.05 -19.10 10.47
CA GLU A 178 5.53 -17.96 11.26
C GLU A 178 4.51 -17.63 12.35
N LEU A 179 4.76 -18.07 13.59
CA LEU A 179 3.86 -17.81 14.72
C LEU A 179 3.89 -16.32 15.09
N PRO A 180 2.72 -15.63 15.08
CA PRO A 180 2.64 -14.28 15.57
C PRO A 180 3.02 -14.21 17.05
N ASP A 181 3.92 -13.33 17.40
CA ASP A 181 4.31 -13.10 18.78
C ASP A 181 3.40 -12.06 19.47
N TYR A 182 3.62 -11.84 20.78
CA TYR A 182 2.85 -10.90 21.58
C TYR A 182 2.78 -9.48 20.95
N TRP A 183 3.90 -8.98 20.44
CA TRP A 183 3.96 -7.63 19.85
C TRP A 183 3.19 -7.53 18.53
N THR A 184 3.16 -8.61 17.76
CA THR A 184 2.33 -8.71 16.56
C THR A 184 0.85 -8.54 16.92
N TYR A 185 0.36 -9.22 17.96
CA TYR A 185 -1.03 -9.04 18.42
C TYR A 185 -1.30 -7.61 18.91
N VAL A 186 -0.38 -7.02 19.67
CA VAL A 186 -0.51 -5.63 20.14
C VAL A 186 -0.60 -4.65 18.95
N GLY A 187 0.30 -4.77 17.98
CA GLY A 187 0.29 -3.91 16.80
C GLY A 187 -0.95 -4.09 15.93
N LEU A 188 -1.42 -5.33 15.74
CA LEU A 188 -2.68 -5.61 15.03
C LEU A 188 -3.88 -4.95 15.73
N LEU A 189 -3.97 -5.02 17.06
CA LEU A 189 -5.04 -4.35 17.81
C LEU A 189 -5.02 -2.83 17.61
N ILE A 190 -3.84 -2.21 17.61
CA ILE A 190 -3.68 -0.78 17.35
C ILE A 190 -4.19 -0.43 15.94
N ILE A 191 -3.79 -1.19 14.92
CA ILE A 191 -4.18 -0.97 13.51
C ILE A 191 -5.70 -1.12 13.34
N ILE A 192 -6.27 -2.23 13.85
CA ILE A 192 -7.70 -2.51 13.76
C ILE A 192 -8.50 -1.41 14.47
N SER A 193 -8.08 -1.00 15.67
CA SER A 193 -8.74 0.06 16.43
C SER A 193 -8.73 1.39 15.68
N SER A 194 -7.61 1.75 15.06
CA SER A 194 -7.48 2.96 14.24
C SER A 194 -8.41 2.91 13.02
N GLY A 195 -8.42 1.79 12.29
CA GLY A 195 -9.27 1.60 11.12
C GLY A 195 -10.77 1.65 11.46
N LEU A 196 -11.18 0.95 12.54
CA LEU A 196 -12.57 0.95 13.02
C LEU A 196 -13.01 2.33 13.51
N TYR A 197 -12.14 3.07 14.21
CA TYR A 197 -12.42 4.42 14.66
C TYR A 197 -12.78 5.34 13.49
N ILE A 198 -11.95 5.36 12.46
CA ILE A 198 -12.18 6.19 11.26
C ILE A 198 -13.45 5.75 10.51
N SER A 199 -13.60 4.44 10.27
CA SER A 199 -14.75 3.88 9.54
C SER A 199 -16.07 4.22 10.24
N ARG A 200 -16.18 3.96 11.55
CA ARG A 200 -17.38 4.27 12.34
C ARG A 200 -17.71 5.76 12.32
N ARG A 201 -16.71 6.59 12.45
CA ARG A 201 -16.91 8.05 12.49
C ARG A 201 -17.38 8.62 11.15
N GLU A 202 -16.79 8.19 10.05
CA GLU A 202 -17.26 8.63 8.72
C GLU A 202 -18.69 8.14 8.45
N TYR A 203 -19.04 6.93 8.91
CA TYR A 203 -20.40 6.42 8.82
C TYR A 203 -21.41 7.29 9.59
N VAL A 204 -21.10 7.65 10.83
CA VAL A 204 -21.98 8.51 11.66
C VAL A 204 -22.11 9.91 11.02
N LYS A 205 -21.02 10.49 10.54
CA LYS A 205 -21.04 11.80 9.91
C LYS A 205 -21.91 11.83 8.64
N ASN A 206 -21.86 10.78 7.83
CA ASN A 206 -22.66 10.69 6.59
C ASN A 206 -24.16 10.47 6.85
N ARG A 207 -24.56 10.11 8.09
CA ARG A 207 -25.98 10.00 8.48
C ARG A 207 -26.59 11.30 9.01
N ILE A 208 -25.73 12.24 9.42
CA ILE A 208 -26.17 13.50 10.05
C ILE A 208 -26.22 14.65 9.02
N ASN A 209 -25.56 14.49 7.88
CA ASN A 209 -25.61 15.39 6.73
C ASN A 209 -26.49 14.80 5.63
#